data_bc33b97cd8053de55aed0ec9d2ad7b77
#
_entry.id   bc33b97cd8053de55aed0ec9d2ad7b77
#
_cell.length_a   1.000
_cell.length_b   1.000
_cell.length_c   1.000
_cell.angle_alpha   90.00
_cell.angle_beta   90.00
_cell.angle_gamma   90.00
#
_symmetry.space_group_name_H-M   'P 1'
#
loop_
_entity.id
_entity.type
_entity.pdbx_description
1 polymer ?
#
loop_
_entity_poly.entity_id
_entity_poly.type
_entity_poly.pdbx_seq_one_letter_code
_entity_poly.pdbx_strand_id
1 'polypeptide(L)'
;MNTDNRVSPQAPEIEEAILGACLIEQEAMPLAADTLRPEMFYTTSHQVIYAALLAMYRAGMKIDILTVKEELAHRGKLEEAGGAFGITQLSSKVALSLIHI
;
A
#
# COMPACT_ATOMS: atom_id res chain seq x y z
N MET A 1 10.79 -23.76 9.14
CA MET A 1 10.58 -23.14 9.02
C MET A 1 10.25 -22.43 8.71
N ASN A 2 10.10 -22.15 8.49
CA ASN A 2 9.86 -21.42 8.14
C ASN A 2 9.57 -20.55 8.07
N THR A 3 9.54 -20.56 8.27
CA THR A 3 9.36 -19.51 8.42
C THR A 3 9.65 -18.52 7.64
N ASP A 4 10.16 -18.43 6.88
CA ASP A 4 10.43 -17.54 6.12
C ASP A 4 9.66 -17.41 4.99
N ASN A 5 8.48 -17.66 4.96
CA ASN A 5 7.53 -17.46 3.99
C ASN A 5 7.43 -16.12 3.55
N ARG A 6 7.71 -15.19 4.39
CA ARG A 6 7.55 -13.80 4.05
C ARG A 6 8.50 -13.34 2.98
N VAL A 7 9.47 -14.18 2.61
CA VAL A 7 10.32 -13.80 1.51
C VAL A 7 10.03 -14.64 0.30
N SER A 8 8.86 -15.21 0.21
CA SER A 8 8.50 -15.99 -0.94
C SER A 8 8.31 -15.08 -2.15
N PRO A 9 8.50 -15.59 -3.36
CA PRO A 9 8.37 -14.76 -4.56
C PRO A 9 7.00 -14.12 -4.73
N GLN A 10 5.97 -14.70 -4.12
CA GLN A 10 4.64 -14.14 -4.23
C GLN A 10 4.38 -12.98 -3.30
N ALA A 11 5.28 -12.74 -2.35
CA ALA A 11 5.07 -11.68 -1.38
C ALA A 11 4.83 -10.31 -2.02
N PRO A 12 5.58 -9.91 -3.06
CA PRO A 12 5.31 -8.62 -3.68
C PRO A 12 3.90 -8.50 -4.23
N GLU A 13 3.37 -9.56 -4.80
CA GLU A 13 2.01 -9.52 -5.35
C GLU A 13 0.98 -9.40 -4.25
N ILE A 14 1.19 -10.10 -3.15
CA ILE A 14 0.30 -9.99 -2.01
C ILE A 14 0.35 -8.59 -1.44
N GLU A 15 1.55 -8.04 -1.32
CA GLU A 15 1.72 -6.68 -0.81
C GLU A 15 1.01 -5.67 -1.71
N GLU A 16 1.11 -5.83 -3.02
CA GLU A 16 0.43 -4.96 -3.95
C GLU A 16 -1.08 -5.01 -3.78
N ALA A 17 -1.60 -6.20 -3.55
CA ALA A 17 -3.04 -6.35 -3.35
C ALA A 17 -3.49 -5.65 -2.07
N ILE A 18 -2.71 -5.77 -1.01
CA ILE A 18 -3.04 -5.11 0.26
C ILE A 18 -3.03 -3.59 0.08
N LEU A 19 -1.97 -3.07 -0.54
CA LEU A 19 -1.85 -1.63 -0.72
C LEU A 19 -2.92 -1.11 -1.66
N GLY A 20 -3.21 -1.84 -2.73
CA GLY A 20 -4.27 -1.44 -3.65
C GLY A 20 -5.61 -1.37 -2.96
N ALA A 21 -5.91 -2.36 -2.11
CA ALA A 21 -7.15 -2.35 -1.36
C ALA A 21 -7.22 -1.13 -0.44
N CYS A 22 -6.11 -0.81 0.23
CA CYS A 22 -6.07 0.35 1.12
C CYS A 22 -6.30 1.65 0.37
N LEU A 23 -5.93 1.69 -0.91
CA LEU A 23 -6.12 2.90 -1.72
C LEU A 23 -7.55 3.08 -2.19
N ILE A 24 -8.30 2.01 -2.38
CA ILE A 24 -9.64 2.13 -2.95
C ILE A 24 -10.77 1.72 -2.02
N GLU A 25 -10.48 1.00 -0.92
CA GLU A 25 -11.54 0.55 -0.01
C GLU A 25 -11.39 1.24 1.31
N GLN A 26 -12.41 1.98 1.72
CA GLN A 26 -12.33 2.73 2.97
C GLN A 26 -12.13 1.85 4.18
N GLU A 27 -12.64 0.63 4.14
CA GLU A 27 -12.58 -0.25 5.31
C GLU A 27 -11.30 -1.07 5.38
N ALA A 28 -10.48 -1.04 4.33
CA ALA A 28 -9.26 -1.83 4.34
C ALA A 28 -8.22 -1.28 5.31
N MET A 29 -8.09 0.03 5.38
CA MET A 29 -7.06 0.64 6.22
C MET A 29 -7.24 0.34 7.70
N PRO A 30 -8.46 0.47 8.27
CA PRO A 30 -8.63 0.10 9.68
C PRO A 30 -8.21 -1.35 9.96
N LEU A 31 -8.54 -2.27 9.06
CA LEU A 31 -8.17 -3.67 9.25
C LEU A 31 -6.67 -3.84 9.15
N ALA A 32 -6.05 -3.22 8.17
CA ALA A 32 -4.60 -3.33 8.00
C ALA A 32 -3.87 -2.71 9.19
N ALA A 33 -4.34 -1.57 9.67
CA ALA A 33 -3.68 -0.87 10.76
C ALA A 33 -3.63 -1.70 12.04
N ASP A 34 -4.61 -2.59 12.22
CA ASP A 34 -4.64 -3.43 13.41
C ASP A 34 -3.54 -4.47 13.43
N THR A 35 -3.09 -4.94 12.28
CA THR A 35 -2.21 -6.08 12.21
C THR A 35 -0.90 -5.83 11.50
N LEU A 36 -0.82 -4.82 10.62
CA LEU A 36 0.36 -4.63 9.78
C LEU A 36 1.14 -3.38 10.16
N ARG A 37 2.45 -3.50 10.09
CA ARG A 37 3.35 -2.39 10.25
C ARG A 37 4.22 -2.26 9.01
N PRO A 38 4.74 -1.05 8.71
CA PRO A 38 5.51 -0.85 7.48
C PRO A 38 6.68 -1.82 7.32
N GLU A 39 7.35 -2.14 8.42
CA GLU A 39 8.52 -3.02 8.34
C GLU A 39 8.16 -4.46 7.99
N MET A 40 6.90 -4.80 8.03
CA MET A 40 6.46 -6.14 7.63
C MET A 40 6.43 -6.33 6.13
N PHE A 41 6.45 -5.23 5.38
CA PHE A 41 6.50 -5.33 3.93
C PHE A 41 7.92 -5.62 3.49
N TYR A 42 8.08 -6.53 2.55
CA TYR A 42 9.40 -6.91 2.06
C TYR A 42 9.96 -5.88 1.08
N THR A 43 9.10 -5.34 0.21
CA THR A 43 9.52 -4.41 -0.82
C THR A 43 9.65 -3.01 -0.25
N THR A 44 10.79 -2.36 -0.49
CA THR A 44 11.05 -1.04 0.07
C THR A 44 10.00 -0.01 -0.33
N SER A 45 9.62 0.02 -1.61
CA SER A 45 8.61 0.99 -2.04
C SER A 45 7.29 0.75 -1.32
N HIS A 46 6.97 -0.50 -1.05
CA HIS A 46 5.73 -0.82 -0.33
C HIS A 46 5.79 -0.37 1.11
N GLN A 47 6.96 -0.50 1.75
CA GLN A 47 7.13 0.01 3.10
C GLN A 47 6.87 1.51 3.15
N VAL A 48 7.39 2.23 2.17
CA VAL A 48 7.23 3.68 2.10
C VAL A 48 5.76 4.05 1.92
N ILE A 49 5.07 3.36 1.02
CA ILE A 49 3.66 3.63 0.78
C ILE A 49 2.84 3.34 2.03
N TYR A 50 3.06 2.18 2.63
CA TYR A 50 2.26 1.81 3.80
C TYR A 50 2.52 2.73 4.99
N ALA A 51 3.75 3.19 5.16
CA ALA A 51 4.06 4.13 6.23
C ALA A 51 3.25 5.42 6.06
N ALA A 52 3.14 5.90 4.83
CA ALA A 52 2.34 7.09 4.56
C ALA A 52 0.86 6.83 4.81
N LEU A 53 0.36 5.69 4.34
CA LEU A 53 -1.04 5.33 4.56
C LEU A 53 -1.37 5.26 6.04
N LEU A 54 -0.50 4.63 6.81
CA LEU A 54 -0.73 4.46 8.24
C LEU A 54 -0.74 5.80 8.96
N ALA A 55 0.19 6.69 8.61
CA ALA A 55 0.23 8.01 9.21
C ALA A 55 -1.00 8.83 8.84
N MET A 56 -1.43 8.76 7.58
CA MET A 56 -2.63 9.46 7.15
C MET A 56 -3.86 8.93 7.88
N TYR A 57 -3.95 7.62 8.02
CA TYR A 57 -5.08 7.02 8.72
C TYR A 57 -5.12 7.50 10.18
N ARG A 58 -3.99 7.49 10.85
CA ARG A 58 -3.92 7.92 12.25
C ARG A 58 -4.23 9.40 12.42
N ALA A 59 -3.94 10.18 11.38
CA ALA A 59 -4.24 11.61 11.41
C ALA A 59 -5.66 11.93 10.98
N GLY A 60 -6.46 10.91 10.65
CA GLY A 60 -7.82 11.15 10.21
C GLY A 60 -7.95 11.74 8.84
N MET A 61 -6.92 11.58 8.01
CA MET A 61 -6.93 12.14 6.67
C MET A 61 -7.67 11.23 5.72
N LYS A 62 -8.27 11.83 4.69
CA LYS A 62 -8.89 11.07 3.64
C LYS A 62 -7.82 10.32 2.86
N ILE A 63 -8.07 9.05 2.55
CA ILE A 63 -7.12 8.21 1.82
C ILE A 63 -7.72 7.84 0.47
N ASP A 64 -7.07 8.28 -0.61
CA ASP A 64 -7.37 7.83 -1.96
C ASP A 64 -6.10 8.02 -2.77
N ILE A 65 -6.17 7.68 -4.06
CA ILE A 65 -4.99 7.73 -4.91
C ILE A 65 -4.37 9.12 -4.92
N LEU A 66 -5.20 10.14 -5.04
CA LEU A 66 -4.69 11.50 -5.13
C LEU A 66 -4.06 11.98 -3.83
N THR A 67 -4.75 11.76 -2.72
CA THR A 67 -4.23 12.25 -1.44
C THR A 67 -2.95 11.52 -1.05
N VAL A 68 -2.84 10.24 -1.37
CA VAL A 68 -1.63 9.49 -1.06
C VAL A 68 -0.46 9.99 -1.91
N LYS A 69 -0.70 10.28 -3.20
CA LYS A 69 0.35 10.85 -4.02
C LYS A 69 0.83 12.19 -3.46
N GLU A 70 -0.12 13.02 -3.04
CA GLU A 70 0.22 14.32 -2.48
C GLU A 70 1.02 14.19 -1.18
N GLU A 71 0.60 13.26 -0.34
CA GLU A 71 1.30 13.06 0.92
C GLU A 71 2.71 12.54 0.69
N LEU A 72 2.88 11.59 -0.23
CA LEU A 72 4.20 11.06 -0.54
C LEU A 72 5.09 12.15 -1.14
N ALA A 73 4.54 12.99 -1.99
CA ALA A 73 5.31 14.09 -2.57
C ALA A 73 5.72 15.07 -1.47
N HIS A 74 4.81 15.37 -0.56
CA HIS A 74 5.10 16.29 0.53
C HIS A 74 6.22 15.75 1.43
N ARG A 75 6.26 14.45 1.62
CA ARG A 75 7.30 13.81 2.41
C ARG A 75 8.61 13.66 1.66
N GLY A 76 8.62 13.96 0.35
CA GLY A 76 9.81 13.73 -0.46
C GLY A 76 10.04 12.26 -0.75
N LYS A 77 8.98 11.45 -0.72
CA LYS A 77 9.10 10.00 -0.88
C LYS A 77 8.39 9.46 -2.10
N LEU A 78 7.84 10.32 -2.95
CA LEU A 78 7.03 9.84 -4.06
C LEU A 78 7.83 8.96 -5.02
N GLU A 79 9.06 9.35 -5.34
CA GLU A 79 9.89 8.56 -6.24
C GLU A 79 10.23 7.21 -5.61
N GLU A 80 10.56 7.23 -4.34
CA GLU A 80 10.91 6.00 -3.63
C GLU A 80 9.72 5.05 -3.58
N ALA A 81 8.52 5.60 -3.58
CA ALA A 81 7.29 4.81 -3.54
C ALA A 81 6.91 4.25 -4.91
N GLY A 82 7.65 4.58 -5.94
CA GLY A 82 7.36 4.10 -7.29
C GLY A 82 6.80 5.16 -8.20
N GLY A 83 6.73 6.41 -7.74
CA GLY A 83 6.21 7.51 -8.54
C GLY A 83 4.69 7.50 -8.63
N ALA A 84 4.14 8.55 -9.21
CA ALA A 84 2.70 8.68 -9.34
C ALA A 84 2.10 7.51 -10.13
N PHE A 85 2.80 7.07 -11.18
CA PHE A 85 2.30 5.97 -11.98
C PHE A 85 2.24 4.67 -11.20
N GLY A 86 3.26 4.42 -10.36
CA GLY A 86 3.28 3.21 -9.54
C GLY A 86 2.11 3.16 -8.56
N ILE A 87 1.76 4.30 -7.96
CA ILE A 87 0.63 4.35 -7.05
C ILE A 87 -0.66 4.04 -7.81
N THR A 88 -0.83 4.64 -8.99
CA THR A 88 -2.02 4.39 -9.81
C THR A 88 -2.12 2.91 -10.18
N GLN A 89 -0.99 2.28 -10.49
CA GLN A 89 -1.00 0.88 -10.88
C GLN A 89 -1.48 -0.04 -9.77
N LEU A 90 -1.15 0.29 -8.53
CA LEU A 90 -1.59 -0.54 -7.41
C LEU A 90 -3.11 -0.62 -7.34
N SER A 91 -3.79 0.51 -7.52
CA SER A 91 -5.25 0.49 -7.48
C SER A 91 -5.83 -0.22 -8.70
N SER A 92 -5.18 -0.09 -9.84
CA SER A 92 -5.64 -0.75 -11.05
C SER A 92 -5.59 -2.27 -10.93
N LYS A 93 -4.55 -2.79 -10.30
CA LYS A 93 -4.42 -4.23 -10.15
C LYS A 93 -5.57 -4.82 -9.35
N VAL A 94 -5.97 -4.14 -8.28
CA VAL A 94 -7.07 -4.61 -7.47
C VAL A 94 -8.37 -4.54 -8.26
N ALA A 95 -8.59 -3.45 -8.99
CA ALA A 95 -9.81 -3.31 -9.78
C ALA A 95 -9.92 -4.40 -10.83
N LEU A 96 -8.81 -4.72 -11.50
CA LEU A 96 -8.81 -5.77 -12.51
C LEU A 96 -9.09 -7.13 -11.90
N SER A 97 -8.56 -7.40 -10.72
CA SER A 97 -8.83 -8.65 -10.04
C SER A 97 -10.30 -8.81 -9.73
N LEU A 98 -10.95 -7.72 -9.32
CA LEU A 98 -12.37 -7.78 -9.01
C LEU A 98 -13.20 -8.03 -10.27
N ILE A 99 -12.78 -7.46 -11.38
CA ILE A 99 -13.49 -7.64 -12.64
C ILE A 99 -13.43 -9.10 -13.09
N HIS A 100 -12.35 -9.76 -12.80
CA HIS A 100 -12.18 -11.14 -13.23
C HIS A 100 -13.05 -12.13 -12.46
N ILE A 101 -13.63 -11.72 -11.39
CA ILE A 101 -14.51 -12.59 -10.64
C ILE A 101 -15.87 -12.61 -11.26
#